data_2675d235a9689e0fad192201b9a24152
#
_entry.id   2675d235a9689e0fad192201b9a24152
#
_cell.length_a   1.000
_cell.length_b   1.000
_cell.length_c   1.000
_cell.angle_alpha   90.00
_cell.angle_beta   90.00
_cell.angle_gamma   90.00
#
_symmetry.space_group_name_H-M   'P 1'
#
loop_
_entity.id
_entity.type
_entity.pdbx_description
1 polymer ?
#
loop_
_entity_poly.entity_id
_entity_poly.type
_entity_poly.pdbx_seq_one_letter_code
_entity_poly.pdbx_strand_id
1 'polypeptide(L)'
;MNINMPTSLAGGRYQLGQLVGRGGMAEVHVATDTRLGRTVAVKIMRADFATDSIFLERFRREAHSVAQMNNPNIVNIYDSGEETVTTETGEIEHLPYLVMEYVKGQTLRDILKVNGALSQRDAEQVMMGVLNALEYSHRMGIIHRDIKPGNIMISEQGVVKVMDFGIARAIDDSAATMTQSQGVVGTAQYLSPEQARGESVDMRSDLYSAGCVLYEMLTGRPPFTGDSAVAIAYQHVSEVATPPSTIVPGLPKMWDSICAKAMAKDRQNRYATASEFKNDLLTFMNGGVPMAAAFNPLTDLTNMKARKQAEMDAATVPMAPATDAPTQAFNPVTGQFEAVPNPNGGVETKTRAEQRAKAAQERKKKQIIIASVVGSIVVLLAVIGIFFALNGHQNTADLVSVPDFTDTSNISQARVEEQLKALGLKLDARDDSTSSQPKGTITKQNPKGGKKVAKGSTVSVWFSTGPQAVSVPDVSGKTQEEAHS
;
A
#
# COMPACT_ATOMS: atom_id res chain seq x y z
N MET A 1 -20.42 -1.84 14.91
CA MET A 1 -21.00 -1.13 16.05
C MET A 1 -21.12 0.33 15.69
N ASN A 2 -22.30 0.92 15.82
CA ASN A 2 -22.46 2.38 15.62
C ASN A 2 -22.04 3.07 16.92
N ILE A 3 -20.86 3.67 16.92
CA ILE A 3 -20.47 4.60 17.98
C ILE A 3 -21.19 5.91 17.69
N ASN A 4 -21.92 6.43 18.66
CA ASN A 4 -22.45 7.78 18.56
C ASN A 4 -21.25 8.74 18.64
N MET A 5 -20.77 9.17 17.46
CA MET A 5 -19.65 10.11 17.39
C MET A 5 -19.98 11.36 18.21
N PRO A 6 -19.10 11.81 19.12
CA PRO A 6 -19.35 12.99 19.92
C PRO A 6 -19.49 14.22 19.03
N THR A 7 -20.35 15.17 19.43
CA THR A 7 -20.51 16.44 18.70
C THR A 7 -19.38 17.42 18.96
N SER A 8 -18.58 17.18 20.02
CA SER A 8 -17.44 18.02 20.40
C SER A 8 -16.37 17.20 21.14
N LEU A 9 -15.14 17.69 21.13
CA LEU A 9 -13.98 17.10 21.80
C LEU A 9 -13.33 18.13 22.75
N ALA A 10 -12.47 17.64 23.66
CA ALA A 10 -11.75 18.46 24.63
C ALA A 10 -12.66 19.36 25.47
N GLY A 11 -13.74 18.76 26.04
CA GLY A 11 -14.69 19.52 26.86
C GLY A 11 -15.42 20.63 26.10
N GLY A 12 -15.73 20.42 24.83
CA GLY A 12 -16.45 21.39 23.98
C GLY A 12 -15.57 22.39 23.24
N ARG A 13 -14.24 22.29 23.36
CA ARG A 13 -13.32 23.18 22.63
C ARG A 13 -13.39 23.00 21.13
N TYR A 14 -13.38 21.75 20.64
CA TYR A 14 -13.45 21.44 19.23
C TYR A 14 -14.86 20.97 18.87
N GLN A 15 -15.63 21.85 18.27
CA GLN A 15 -16.98 21.50 17.79
C GLN A 15 -16.87 20.82 16.42
N LEU A 16 -17.24 19.55 16.37
CA LEU A 16 -17.18 18.75 15.15
C LEU A 16 -18.29 19.14 14.18
N GLY A 17 -17.91 19.30 12.94
CA GLY A 17 -18.81 19.59 11.81
C GLY A 17 -18.83 18.44 10.80
N GLN A 18 -18.84 18.80 9.52
CA GLN A 18 -18.97 17.86 8.43
C GLN A 18 -17.80 16.87 8.38
N LEU A 19 -18.12 15.58 8.13
CA LEU A 19 -17.14 14.55 7.78
C LEU A 19 -16.58 14.84 6.38
N VAL A 20 -15.27 15.02 6.26
CA VAL A 20 -14.58 15.33 4.99
C VAL A 20 -13.72 14.18 4.49
N GLY A 21 -13.43 13.19 5.32
CA GLY A 21 -12.67 12.01 4.93
C GLY A 21 -12.94 10.82 5.83
N ARG A 22 -13.05 9.62 5.24
CA ARG A 22 -13.17 8.36 5.97
C ARG A 22 -12.13 7.38 5.42
N GLY A 23 -11.22 6.95 6.29
CA GLY A 23 -10.18 5.96 5.99
C GLY A 23 -10.38 4.65 6.76
N GLY A 24 -9.51 3.68 6.53
CA GLY A 24 -9.54 2.41 7.24
C GLY A 24 -9.35 2.55 8.76
N MET A 25 -8.53 3.52 9.20
CA MET A 25 -8.10 3.68 10.60
C MET A 25 -8.68 4.92 11.28
N ALA A 26 -9.19 5.91 10.54
CA ALA A 26 -9.62 7.19 11.08
C ALA A 26 -10.70 7.86 10.23
N GLU A 27 -11.42 8.77 10.86
CA GLU A 27 -12.33 9.72 10.22
C GLU A 27 -11.79 11.14 10.40
N VAL A 28 -11.97 11.99 9.38
CA VAL A 28 -11.53 13.39 9.41
C VAL A 28 -12.74 14.29 9.32
N HIS A 29 -12.92 15.15 10.31
CA HIS A 29 -13.99 16.13 10.39
C HIS A 29 -13.44 17.55 10.27
N VAL A 30 -14.19 18.43 9.61
CA VAL A 30 -14.02 19.87 9.81
C VAL A 30 -14.51 20.20 11.21
N ALA A 31 -13.81 21.05 11.95
CA ALA A 31 -14.23 21.47 13.27
C ALA A 31 -13.92 22.95 13.52
N THR A 32 -14.56 23.52 14.53
CA THR A 32 -14.29 24.87 15.01
C THR A 32 -13.57 24.80 16.35
N ASP A 33 -12.35 25.36 16.44
CA ASP A 33 -11.67 25.63 17.71
C ASP A 33 -12.35 26.87 18.34
N THR A 34 -13.23 26.65 19.31
CA THR A 34 -14.03 27.70 19.94
C THR A 34 -13.19 28.70 20.76
N ARG A 35 -11.99 28.30 21.20
CA ARG A 35 -11.08 29.20 21.95
C ARG A 35 -10.36 30.19 21.05
N LEU A 36 -9.99 29.76 19.83
CA LEU A 36 -9.22 30.59 18.90
C LEU A 36 -10.08 31.11 17.74
N GLY A 37 -11.35 30.70 17.63
CA GLY A 37 -12.27 31.15 16.60
C GLY A 37 -11.83 30.75 15.18
N ARG A 38 -11.14 29.62 15.02
CA ARG A 38 -10.61 29.17 13.72
C ARG A 38 -11.16 27.81 13.30
N THR A 39 -11.23 27.61 12.01
CA THR A 39 -11.54 26.30 11.43
C THR A 39 -10.30 25.40 11.48
N VAL A 40 -10.49 24.15 11.88
CA VAL A 40 -9.46 23.11 11.97
C VAL A 40 -9.96 21.82 11.35
N ALA A 41 -9.07 20.90 11.00
CA ALA A 41 -9.41 19.52 10.69
C ALA A 41 -9.11 18.65 11.92
N VAL A 42 -10.01 17.75 12.26
CA VAL A 42 -9.85 16.82 13.38
C VAL A 42 -9.89 15.39 12.82
N LYS A 43 -8.77 14.70 12.97
CA LYS A 43 -8.63 13.29 12.62
C LYS A 43 -8.86 12.45 13.87
N ILE A 44 -9.95 11.68 13.89
CA ILE A 44 -10.36 10.83 15.01
C ILE A 44 -10.05 9.39 14.64
N MET A 45 -9.28 8.72 15.50
CA MET A 45 -8.95 7.31 15.30
C MET A 45 -10.13 6.44 15.67
N ARG A 46 -10.31 5.34 14.95
CA ARG A 46 -11.36 4.37 15.26
C ARG A 46 -11.02 3.61 16.54
N ALA A 47 -12.03 3.31 17.33
CA ALA A 47 -11.90 2.61 18.62
C ALA A 47 -11.18 1.25 18.51
N ASP A 48 -11.35 0.54 17.38
CA ASP A 48 -10.67 -0.75 17.13
C ASP A 48 -9.14 -0.66 17.30
N PHE A 49 -8.54 0.51 17.01
CA PHE A 49 -7.10 0.78 17.15
C PHE A 49 -6.74 1.41 18.49
N ALA A 50 -7.70 1.91 19.25
CA ALA A 50 -7.49 2.55 20.54
C ALA A 50 -7.25 1.56 21.67
N THR A 51 -7.53 0.28 21.47
CA THR A 51 -7.31 -0.79 22.47
C THR A 51 -5.85 -1.25 22.53
N ASP A 52 -5.03 -0.96 21.51
CA ASP A 52 -3.61 -1.31 21.49
C ASP A 52 -2.76 -0.19 22.10
N SER A 53 -2.27 -0.41 23.32
CA SER A 53 -1.44 0.55 24.06
C SER A 53 -0.11 0.89 23.35
N ILE A 54 0.47 -0.08 22.62
CA ILE A 54 1.72 0.12 21.85
C ILE A 54 1.45 1.05 20.67
N PHE A 55 0.30 0.86 20.02
CA PHE A 55 -0.14 1.74 18.94
C PHE A 55 -0.35 3.17 19.43
N LEU A 56 -1.06 3.35 20.55
CA LEU A 56 -1.33 4.66 21.13
C LEU A 56 -0.06 5.41 21.52
N GLU A 57 0.91 4.72 22.13
CA GLU A 57 2.19 5.34 22.49
C GLU A 57 2.97 5.80 21.25
N ARG A 58 3.01 4.98 20.19
CA ARG A 58 3.65 5.34 18.93
C ARG A 58 2.93 6.51 18.25
N PHE A 59 1.59 6.46 18.20
CA PHE A 59 0.76 7.53 17.67
C PHE A 59 1.05 8.87 18.35
N ARG A 60 1.08 8.90 19.70
CA ARG A 60 1.39 10.12 20.48
C ARG A 60 2.81 10.62 20.20
N ARG A 61 3.79 9.71 20.15
CA ARG A 61 5.18 10.07 19.88
C ARG A 61 5.38 10.63 18.47
N GLU A 62 4.78 10.02 17.47
CA GLU A 62 4.85 10.49 16.09
C GLU A 62 4.10 11.81 15.91
N ALA A 63 2.91 11.95 16.49
CA ALA A 63 2.18 13.21 16.52
C ALA A 63 3.02 14.34 17.13
N HIS A 64 3.70 14.07 18.24
CA HIS A 64 4.60 15.04 18.89
C HIS A 64 5.75 15.45 17.97
N SER A 65 6.37 14.50 17.27
CA SER A 65 7.47 14.80 16.34
C SER A 65 7.01 15.65 15.15
N VAL A 66 5.84 15.35 14.59
CA VAL A 66 5.27 16.12 13.48
C VAL A 66 4.79 17.50 13.92
N ALA A 67 4.29 17.64 15.16
CA ALA A 67 3.87 18.93 15.71
C ALA A 67 5.01 19.95 15.86
N GLN A 68 6.27 19.49 15.90
CA GLN A 68 7.45 20.37 15.92
C GLN A 68 7.83 20.92 14.54
N MET A 69 7.24 20.38 13.47
CA MET A 69 7.51 20.84 12.10
C MET A 69 6.74 22.12 11.80
N ASN A 70 7.43 23.08 11.21
CA ASN A 70 6.84 24.32 10.71
C ASN A 70 7.36 24.59 9.30
N ASN A 71 6.58 24.22 8.29
CA ASN A 71 6.93 24.40 6.89
C ASN A 71 5.67 24.70 6.07
N PRO A 72 5.68 25.65 5.13
CA PRO A 72 4.49 26.00 4.35
C PRO A 72 3.93 24.83 3.51
N ASN A 73 4.75 23.84 3.18
CA ASN A 73 4.34 22.66 2.41
C ASN A 73 3.98 21.44 3.29
N ILE A 74 3.88 21.61 4.60
CA ILE A 74 3.46 20.56 5.55
C ILE A 74 2.19 21.04 6.26
N VAL A 75 1.23 20.13 6.45
CA VAL A 75 0.04 20.41 7.27
C VAL A 75 0.46 20.49 8.74
N ASN A 76 0.16 21.62 9.39
CA ASN A 76 0.52 21.82 10.79
C ASN A 76 -0.38 20.99 11.71
N ILE A 77 0.21 20.37 12.73
CA ILE A 77 -0.52 19.79 13.87
C ILE A 77 -0.62 20.84 14.97
N TYR A 78 -1.82 21.09 15.46
CA TYR A 78 -2.11 22.10 16.46
C TYR A 78 -2.29 21.53 17.85
N ASP A 79 -2.86 20.32 17.94
CA ASP A 79 -3.19 19.69 19.23
C ASP A 79 -3.38 18.18 19.04
N SER A 80 -3.31 17.43 20.13
CA SER A 80 -3.65 16.01 20.17
C SER A 80 -4.30 15.70 21.50
N GLY A 81 -5.25 14.77 21.49
CA GLY A 81 -5.94 14.40 22.71
C GLY A 81 -6.60 13.04 22.57
N GLU A 82 -7.33 12.71 23.62
CA GLU A 82 -8.13 11.50 23.72
C GLU A 82 -9.47 11.85 24.35
N GLU A 83 -10.55 11.46 23.71
CA GLU A 83 -11.90 11.63 24.24
C GLU A 83 -12.41 10.27 24.73
N THR A 84 -13.15 10.28 25.82
CA THR A 84 -13.77 9.08 26.37
C THR A 84 -15.25 9.10 26.04
N VAL A 85 -15.72 8.07 25.35
CA VAL A 85 -17.14 7.93 24.99
C VAL A 85 -17.72 6.65 25.61
N THR A 86 -18.97 6.72 25.99
CA THR A 86 -19.71 5.54 26.45
C THR A 86 -20.55 5.02 25.30
N THR A 87 -20.37 3.75 24.93
CA THR A 87 -21.15 3.09 23.88
C THR A 87 -22.59 2.87 24.32
N GLU A 88 -23.47 2.53 23.40
CA GLU A 88 -24.85 2.11 23.69
C GLU A 88 -24.92 0.88 24.61
N THR A 89 -23.87 0.05 24.62
CA THR A 89 -23.74 -1.13 25.49
C THR A 89 -23.22 -0.79 26.89
N GLY A 90 -22.87 0.49 27.16
CA GLY A 90 -22.31 0.93 28.43
C GLY A 90 -20.79 0.72 28.57
N GLU A 91 -20.12 0.28 27.52
CA GLU A 91 -18.66 0.15 27.49
C GLU A 91 -18.00 1.51 27.30
N ILE A 92 -16.83 1.69 27.93
CA ILE A 92 -16.03 2.92 27.79
C ILE A 92 -15.03 2.69 26.65
N GLU A 93 -15.10 3.54 25.64
CA GLU A 93 -14.14 3.56 24.53
C GLU A 93 -13.33 4.86 24.53
N HIS A 94 -12.08 4.71 24.12
CA HIS A 94 -11.16 5.83 23.96
C HIS A 94 -11.04 6.19 22.49
N LEU A 95 -11.19 7.49 22.18
CA LEU A 95 -11.09 8.04 20.82
C LEU A 95 -9.90 9.00 20.74
N PRO A 96 -8.71 8.52 20.38
CA PRO A 96 -7.56 9.39 20.14
C PRO A 96 -7.83 10.29 18.94
N TYR A 97 -7.45 11.56 19.04
CA TYR A 97 -7.63 12.51 17.95
C TYR A 97 -6.42 13.42 17.75
N LEU A 98 -6.28 13.93 16.52
CA LEU A 98 -5.35 14.98 16.14
C LEU A 98 -6.11 16.18 15.60
N VAL A 99 -5.75 17.36 16.08
CA VAL A 99 -6.24 18.63 15.56
C VAL A 99 -5.17 19.24 14.67
N MET A 100 -5.51 19.48 13.41
CA MET A 100 -4.57 19.94 12.41
C MET A 100 -5.12 21.10 11.58
N GLU A 101 -4.26 21.71 10.81
CA GLU A 101 -4.59 22.72 9.82
C GLU A 101 -5.68 22.22 8.88
N TYR A 102 -6.76 22.98 8.76
CA TYR A 102 -7.76 22.74 7.73
C TYR A 102 -7.29 23.38 6.41
N VAL A 103 -6.94 22.53 5.45
CA VAL A 103 -6.56 22.98 4.11
C VAL A 103 -7.79 23.03 3.23
N LYS A 104 -8.22 24.23 2.85
CA LYS A 104 -9.32 24.41 1.90
C LYS A 104 -8.80 24.16 0.48
N GLY A 105 -9.15 23.01 -0.09
CA GLY A 105 -8.65 22.54 -1.38
C GLY A 105 -9.02 21.10 -1.66
N GLN A 106 -8.25 20.46 -2.54
CA GLN A 106 -8.47 19.08 -2.98
C GLN A 106 -7.21 18.25 -2.80
N THR A 107 -7.38 16.93 -2.66
CA THR A 107 -6.22 16.04 -2.70
C THR A 107 -5.72 15.90 -4.14
N LEU A 108 -4.42 15.66 -4.30
CA LEU A 108 -3.85 15.35 -5.63
C LEU A 108 -4.51 14.10 -6.24
N ARG A 109 -4.98 13.16 -5.40
CA ARG A 109 -5.76 12.00 -5.84
C ARG A 109 -7.05 12.40 -6.55
N ASP A 110 -7.80 13.35 -5.98
CA ASP A 110 -9.06 13.81 -6.57
C ASP A 110 -8.81 14.58 -7.86
N ILE A 111 -7.77 15.41 -7.87
CA ILE A 111 -7.34 16.15 -9.06
C ILE A 111 -6.97 15.21 -10.21
N LEU A 112 -6.14 14.18 -9.94
CA LEU A 112 -5.75 13.17 -10.94
C LEU A 112 -6.93 12.33 -11.42
N LYS A 113 -7.86 12.01 -10.53
CA LYS A 113 -9.07 11.26 -10.89
C LYS A 113 -9.97 12.01 -11.86
N VAL A 114 -10.03 13.35 -11.75
CA VAL A 114 -10.86 14.20 -12.62
C VAL A 114 -10.14 14.55 -13.91
N ASN A 115 -8.85 14.93 -13.83
CA ASN A 115 -8.11 15.49 -14.95
C ASN A 115 -7.25 14.47 -15.72
N GLY A 116 -6.98 13.29 -15.12
CA GLY A 116 -5.97 12.37 -15.63
C GLY A 116 -4.55 12.92 -15.47
N ALA A 117 -3.75 12.92 -16.53
CA ALA A 117 -2.40 13.47 -16.53
C ALA A 117 -2.41 14.99 -16.38
N LEU A 118 -1.45 15.51 -15.62
CA LEU A 118 -1.23 16.96 -15.49
C LEU A 118 -0.27 17.49 -16.56
N SER A 119 -0.28 18.80 -16.77
CA SER A 119 0.76 19.44 -17.56
C SER A 119 2.13 19.25 -16.87
N GLN A 120 3.22 19.27 -17.67
CA GLN A 120 4.59 19.15 -17.13
C GLN A 120 4.89 20.24 -16.09
N ARG A 121 4.40 21.46 -16.32
CA ARG A 121 4.58 22.59 -15.43
C ARG A 121 3.81 22.40 -14.10
N ASP A 122 2.57 21.92 -14.16
CA ASP A 122 1.78 21.66 -12.95
C ASP A 122 2.39 20.50 -12.16
N ALA A 123 2.83 19.43 -12.84
CA ALA A 123 3.51 18.31 -12.22
C ALA A 123 4.82 18.74 -11.54
N GLU A 124 5.62 19.59 -12.18
CA GLU A 124 6.83 20.17 -11.58
C GLU A 124 6.48 21.01 -10.35
N GLN A 125 5.52 21.92 -10.45
CA GLN A 125 5.13 22.82 -9.37
C GLN A 125 4.64 22.03 -8.14
N VAL A 126 3.81 21.00 -8.35
CA VAL A 126 3.35 20.11 -7.26
C VAL A 126 4.53 19.37 -6.66
N MET A 127 5.40 18.80 -7.48
CA MET A 127 6.57 18.05 -7.02
C MET A 127 7.55 18.93 -6.23
N MET A 128 7.74 20.17 -6.63
CA MET A 128 8.56 21.13 -5.89
C MET A 128 8.04 21.36 -4.48
N GLY A 129 6.73 21.49 -4.29
CA GLY A 129 6.10 21.57 -2.96
C GLY A 129 6.31 20.30 -2.12
N VAL A 130 6.13 19.13 -2.74
CA VAL A 130 6.36 17.84 -2.08
C VAL A 130 7.82 17.70 -1.65
N LEU A 131 8.77 18.00 -2.54
CA LEU A 131 10.20 17.89 -2.25
C LEU A 131 10.67 18.92 -1.22
N ASN A 132 10.06 20.11 -1.14
CA ASN A 132 10.33 21.08 -0.06
C ASN A 132 9.86 20.54 1.30
N ALA A 133 8.69 19.89 1.36
CA ALA A 133 8.21 19.23 2.58
C ALA A 133 9.15 18.09 3.01
N LEU A 134 9.55 17.22 2.07
CA LEU A 134 10.45 16.10 2.34
C LEU A 134 11.86 16.58 2.74
N GLU A 135 12.41 17.58 2.07
CA GLU A 135 13.70 18.14 2.44
C GLU A 135 13.70 18.64 3.89
N TYR A 136 12.63 19.32 4.30
CA TYR A 136 12.50 19.83 5.65
C TYR A 136 12.35 18.67 6.67
N SER A 137 11.44 17.72 6.44
CA SER A 137 11.21 16.61 7.37
C SER A 137 12.44 15.70 7.49
N HIS A 138 13.15 15.43 6.40
CA HIS A 138 14.37 14.63 6.41
C HIS A 138 15.50 15.29 7.21
N ARG A 139 15.64 16.62 7.15
CA ARG A 139 16.58 17.36 8.04
C ARG A 139 16.23 17.24 9.51
N MET A 140 14.94 17.10 9.84
CA MET A 140 14.47 16.85 11.21
C MET A 140 14.58 15.37 11.63
N GLY A 141 15.09 14.49 10.73
CA GLY A 141 15.17 13.06 10.97
C GLY A 141 13.83 12.32 10.83
N ILE A 142 12.82 12.97 10.24
CA ILE A 142 11.47 12.42 10.10
C ILE A 142 11.28 11.94 8.66
N ILE A 143 10.99 10.64 8.50
CA ILE A 143 10.68 9.98 7.23
C ILE A 143 9.17 9.85 7.13
N HIS A 144 8.59 10.22 5.99
CA HIS A 144 7.13 10.21 5.79
C HIS A 144 6.55 8.80 5.66
N ARG A 145 7.20 7.90 4.92
CA ARG A 145 6.86 6.48 4.70
C ARG A 145 5.56 6.19 3.92
N ASP A 146 4.73 7.19 3.65
CA ASP A 146 3.44 7.02 2.96
C ASP A 146 3.13 8.15 1.97
N ILE A 147 4.13 8.55 1.16
CA ILE A 147 3.93 9.54 0.10
C ILE A 147 3.07 8.93 -1.01
N LYS A 148 1.91 9.55 -1.23
CA LYS A 148 0.92 9.17 -2.26
C LYS A 148 0.01 10.35 -2.58
N PRO A 149 -0.69 10.37 -3.71
CA PRO A 149 -1.57 11.49 -4.09
C PRO A 149 -2.66 11.81 -3.07
N GLY A 150 -3.14 10.80 -2.30
CA GLY A 150 -4.14 11.02 -1.25
C GLY A 150 -3.60 11.78 -0.02
N ASN A 151 -2.27 11.82 0.17
CA ASN A 151 -1.62 12.51 1.28
C ASN A 151 -0.97 13.85 0.85
N ILE A 152 -1.32 14.34 -0.33
CA ILE A 152 -0.89 15.62 -0.88
C ILE A 152 -2.13 16.44 -1.18
N MET A 153 -2.29 17.59 -0.53
CA MET A 153 -3.36 18.53 -0.81
C MET A 153 -2.84 19.73 -1.60
N ILE A 154 -3.70 20.27 -2.43
CA ILE A 154 -3.47 21.53 -3.15
C ILE A 154 -4.57 22.48 -2.70
N SER A 155 -4.17 23.58 -2.04
CA SER A 155 -5.13 24.59 -1.56
C SER A 155 -5.75 25.34 -2.73
N GLU A 156 -6.85 26.08 -2.48
CA GLU A 156 -7.47 26.98 -3.47
C GLU A 156 -6.49 28.04 -3.99
N GLN A 157 -5.42 28.37 -3.24
CA GLN A 157 -4.37 29.30 -3.64
C GLN A 157 -3.21 28.62 -4.38
N GLY A 158 -3.31 27.30 -4.67
CA GLY A 158 -2.25 26.54 -5.36
C GLY A 158 -1.10 26.13 -4.45
N VAL A 159 -1.20 26.28 -3.12
CA VAL A 159 -0.15 25.85 -2.19
C VAL A 159 -0.25 24.34 -1.98
N VAL A 160 0.85 23.65 -2.21
CA VAL A 160 0.97 22.21 -1.96
C VAL A 160 1.21 21.95 -0.48
N LYS A 161 0.45 21.05 0.11
CA LYS A 161 0.53 20.65 1.52
C LYS A 161 0.63 19.14 1.64
N VAL A 162 1.70 18.63 2.18
CA VAL A 162 1.88 17.20 2.52
C VAL A 162 1.31 16.96 3.89
N MET A 163 0.52 15.89 4.03
CA MET A 163 -0.16 15.52 5.28
C MET A 163 0.08 14.04 5.61
N ASP A 164 -0.30 13.63 6.82
CA ASP A 164 -0.24 12.24 7.28
C ASP A 164 1.17 11.61 7.30
N PHE A 165 2.14 12.37 7.85
CA PHE A 165 3.47 11.82 8.14
C PHE A 165 3.37 10.61 9.06
N GLY A 166 3.64 9.43 8.53
CA GLY A 166 3.92 8.14 9.17
C GLY A 166 3.09 7.65 10.38
N ILE A 167 2.15 8.47 10.88
CA ILE A 167 1.44 8.32 12.17
C ILE A 167 0.73 6.97 12.33
N ALA A 168 0.46 6.25 11.24
CA ALA A 168 -0.33 5.02 11.26
C ALA A 168 0.44 3.75 10.85
N ARG A 169 1.67 3.87 10.33
CA ARG A 169 2.40 2.72 9.73
C ARG A 169 3.32 1.96 10.68
N ALA A 170 3.42 2.37 11.91
CA ALA A 170 4.12 1.60 12.95
C ALA A 170 3.48 0.22 13.24
N ILE A 171 2.27 -0.04 12.71
CA ILE A 171 1.57 -1.34 12.86
C ILE A 171 2.00 -2.34 11.77
N ASP A 172 2.42 -1.86 10.59
CA ASP A 172 2.61 -2.70 9.40
C ASP A 172 4.06 -3.17 9.16
N ASP A 173 4.95 -3.07 10.12
CA ASP A 173 6.30 -3.67 10.02
C ASP A 173 6.28 -5.21 9.98
N SER A 174 5.10 -5.84 10.04
CA SER A 174 4.94 -7.27 9.79
C SER A 174 4.27 -7.50 8.43
N ALA A 175 4.96 -8.20 7.55
CA ALA A 175 4.47 -8.67 6.24
C ALA A 175 3.14 -9.47 6.31
N ALA A 176 2.63 -9.71 7.51
CA ALA A 176 1.39 -10.46 7.77
C ALA A 176 0.10 -9.65 7.52
N THR A 177 0.15 -8.32 7.50
CA THR A 177 -1.07 -7.48 7.40
C THR A 177 -1.47 -7.14 5.96
N MET A 178 -0.64 -7.47 4.96
CA MET A 178 -0.91 -7.17 3.53
C MET A 178 -2.06 -7.98 2.90
N THR A 179 -2.70 -8.89 3.62
CA THR A 179 -3.61 -9.87 3.02
C THR A 179 -5.11 -9.57 3.16
N GLN A 180 -5.56 -8.54 3.89
CA GLN A 180 -6.98 -8.53 4.32
C GLN A 180 -7.88 -7.35 3.98
N SER A 181 -7.50 -6.31 3.20
CA SER A 181 -8.49 -5.28 2.87
C SER A 181 -8.34 -4.64 1.48
N GLN A 182 -9.47 -4.33 0.82
CA GLN A 182 -9.54 -3.63 -0.48
C GLN A 182 -8.89 -2.23 -0.46
N GLY A 183 -8.68 -1.61 0.71
CA GLY A 183 -7.97 -0.33 0.88
C GLY A 183 -6.45 -0.45 0.71
N VAL A 184 -5.89 -1.66 0.83
CA VAL A 184 -4.44 -1.91 0.75
C VAL A 184 -3.92 -1.84 -0.69
N VAL A 185 -4.73 -2.16 -1.70
CA VAL A 185 -4.32 -2.13 -3.12
C VAL A 185 -3.90 -0.72 -3.54
N GLY A 186 -4.66 0.32 -3.16
CA GLY A 186 -4.34 1.71 -3.52
C GLY A 186 -3.06 2.24 -2.87
N THR A 187 -2.70 1.75 -1.69
CA THR A 187 -1.47 2.14 -0.99
C THR A 187 -0.24 1.41 -1.53
N ALA A 188 -0.40 0.18 -2.01
CA ALA A 188 0.68 -0.61 -2.58
C ALA A 188 1.33 0.03 -3.82
N GLN A 189 0.61 0.88 -4.55
CA GLN A 189 1.04 1.55 -5.78
C GLN A 189 2.24 2.51 -5.62
N TYR A 190 2.58 2.88 -4.39
CA TYR A 190 3.65 3.85 -4.09
C TYR A 190 4.70 3.31 -3.11
N LEU A 191 4.65 2.01 -2.81
CA LEU A 191 5.62 1.36 -1.92
C LEU A 191 7.02 1.39 -2.52
N SER A 192 8.01 1.74 -1.71
CA SER A 192 9.39 1.54 -2.12
C SER A 192 9.78 0.05 -2.11
N PRO A 193 10.78 -0.38 -2.90
CA PRO A 193 11.24 -1.76 -2.92
C PRO A 193 11.61 -2.31 -1.54
N GLU A 194 12.24 -1.49 -0.69
CA GLU A 194 12.59 -1.85 0.69
C GLU A 194 11.37 -2.01 1.59
N GLN A 195 10.35 -1.17 1.44
CA GLN A 195 9.09 -1.35 2.15
C GLN A 195 8.37 -2.63 1.70
N ALA A 196 8.35 -2.90 0.39
CA ALA A 196 7.75 -4.12 -0.16
C ALA A 196 8.46 -5.40 0.31
N ARG A 197 9.75 -5.32 0.71
CA ARG A 197 10.54 -6.43 1.26
C ARG A 197 10.55 -6.48 2.79
N GLY A 198 9.96 -5.49 3.50
CA GLY A 198 10.09 -5.36 4.95
C GLY A 198 11.52 -5.02 5.43
N GLU A 199 12.33 -4.41 4.57
CA GLU A 199 13.70 -3.95 4.91
C GLU A 199 13.64 -2.59 5.62
N SER A 200 14.76 -2.18 6.24
CA SER A 200 14.87 -0.87 6.89
C SER A 200 14.63 0.28 5.89
N VAL A 201 13.78 1.23 6.28
CA VAL A 201 13.36 2.39 5.49
C VAL A 201 14.22 3.60 5.84
N ASP A 202 14.70 4.34 4.84
CA ASP A 202 15.38 5.62 4.99
C ASP A 202 14.71 6.73 4.14
N MET A 203 15.25 7.95 4.16
CA MET A 203 14.71 9.10 3.42
C MET A 203 14.55 8.84 1.91
N ARG A 204 15.34 7.96 1.33
CA ARG A 204 15.30 7.61 -0.10
C ARG A 204 14.08 6.77 -0.46
N SER A 205 13.41 6.18 0.53
CA SER A 205 12.12 5.51 0.34
C SER A 205 11.03 6.51 -0.02
N ASP A 206 11.00 7.67 0.65
CA ASP A 206 10.07 8.76 0.32
C ASP A 206 10.34 9.32 -1.09
N LEU A 207 11.61 9.41 -1.50
CA LEU A 207 11.99 9.88 -2.83
C LEU A 207 11.55 8.91 -3.93
N TYR A 208 11.57 7.60 -3.66
CA TYR A 208 10.98 6.60 -4.54
C TYR A 208 9.47 6.79 -4.71
N SER A 209 8.76 6.94 -3.59
CA SER A 209 7.31 7.18 -3.60
C SER A 209 6.96 8.50 -4.29
N ALA A 210 7.76 9.56 -4.08
CA ALA A 210 7.63 10.83 -4.80
C ALA A 210 7.85 10.63 -6.31
N GLY A 211 8.79 9.77 -6.72
CA GLY A 211 8.98 9.37 -8.11
C GLY A 211 7.76 8.68 -8.71
N CYS A 212 7.08 7.80 -7.94
CA CYS A 212 5.82 7.17 -8.35
C CYS A 212 4.69 8.20 -8.53
N VAL A 213 4.61 9.19 -7.62
CA VAL A 213 3.64 10.29 -7.72
C VAL A 213 3.92 11.18 -8.94
N LEU A 214 5.18 11.53 -9.20
CA LEU A 214 5.57 12.28 -10.40
C LEU A 214 5.19 11.52 -11.68
N TYR A 215 5.47 10.23 -11.72
CA TYR A 215 5.09 9.37 -12.83
C TYR A 215 3.58 9.41 -13.09
N GLU A 216 2.78 9.28 -12.04
CA GLU A 216 1.31 9.32 -12.15
C GLU A 216 0.81 10.70 -12.59
N MET A 217 1.38 11.78 -12.07
CA MET A 217 1.04 13.14 -12.52
C MET A 217 1.29 13.33 -14.02
N LEU A 218 2.39 12.79 -14.55
CA LEU A 218 2.75 12.91 -15.96
C LEU A 218 1.94 11.97 -16.87
N THR A 219 1.49 10.81 -16.37
CA THR A 219 0.89 9.77 -17.21
C THR A 219 -0.60 9.51 -16.94
N GLY A 220 -1.15 10.04 -15.84
CA GLY A 220 -2.51 9.80 -15.38
C GLY A 220 -2.73 8.41 -14.75
N ARG A 221 -1.65 7.60 -14.61
CA ARG A 221 -1.71 6.27 -14.01
C ARG A 221 -0.46 5.95 -13.18
N PRO A 222 -0.57 5.16 -12.11
CA PRO A 222 0.60 4.77 -11.33
C PRO A 222 1.57 3.91 -12.16
N PRO A 223 2.87 3.83 -11.77
CA PRO A 223 3.89 3.09 -12.53
C PRO A 223 3.61 1.59 -12.61
N PHE A 224 2.96 1.04 -11.60
CA PHE A 224 2.61 -0.38 -11.50
C PHE A 224 1.15 -0.55 -11.09
N THR A 225 0.49 -1.54 -11.69
CA THR A 225 -0.90 -1.91 -11.43
C THR A 225 -1.03 -3.44 -11.41
N GLY A 226 -1.99 -3.96 -10.67
CA GLY A 226 -2.22 -5.40 -10.56
C GLY A 226 -3.48 -5.73 -9.77
N ASP A 227 -3.87 -7.00 -9.83
CA ASP A 227 -5.10 -7.49 -9.20
C ASP A 227 -4.98 -7.65 -7.67
N SER A 228 -3.77 -7.57 -7.13
CA SER A 228 -3.51 -7.66 -5.70
C SER A 228 -2.36 -6.75 -5.25
N ALA A 229 -2.38 -6.36 -3.98
CA ALA A 229 -1.30 -5.60 -3.37
C ALA A 229 0.05 -6.32 -3.45
N VAL A 230 0.05 -7.65 -3.36
CA VAL A 230 1.26 -8.49 -3.46
C VAL A 230 1.83 -8.44 -4.87
N ALA A 231 0.99 -8.51 -5.92
CA ALA A 231 1.44 -8.40 -7.31
C ALA A 231 2.08 -7.03 -7.57
N ILE A 232 1.47 -5.95 -7.08
CA ILE A 232 2.00 -4.59 -7.20
C ILE A 232 3.34 -4.46 -6.43
N ALA A 233 3.41 -4.96 -5.20
CA ALA A 233 4.63 -4.95 -4.40
C ALA A 233 5.77 -5.71 -5.09
N TYR A 234 5.47 -6.85 -5.73
CA TYR A 234 6.46 -7.59 -6.52
C TYR A 234 7.00 -6.77 -7.70
N GLN A 235 6.15 -6.03 -8.42
CA GLN A 235 6.58 -5.16 -9.53
C GLN A 235 7.49 -4.03 -9.02
N HIS A 236 7.18 -3.43 -7.86
CA HIS A 236 8.07 -2.45 -7.24
C HIS A 236 9.47 -3.01 -6.94
N VAL A 237 9.56 -4.29 -6.61
CA VAL A 237 10.84 -4.95 -6.31
C VAL A 237 11.62 -5.34 -7.56
N SER A 238 10.93 -5.81 -8.61
CA SER A 238 11.55 -6.61 -9.68
C SER A 238 11.41 -6.06 -11.09
N GLU A 239 10.50 -5.09 -11.33
CA GLU A 239 10.18 -4.61 -12.67
C GLU A 239 10.57 -3.15 -12.88
N VAL A 240 11.00 -2.82 -14.09
CA VAL A 240 11.20 -1.44 -14.52
C VAL A 240 9.86 -0.87 -15.01
N ALA A 241 9.51 0.34 -14.57
CA ALA A 241 8.31 1.00 -15.03
C ALA A 241 8.38 1.35 -16.52
N THR A 242 7.25 1.28 -17.21
CA THR A 242 7.15 1.75 -18.61
C THR A 242 7.53 3.23 -18.69
N PRO A 243 8.42 3.64 -19.62
CA PRO A 243 8.80 5.05 -19.74
C PRO A 243 7.59 5.97 -19.96
N PRO A 244 7.45 7.08 -19.22
CA PRO A 244 6.35 8.04 -19.37
C PRO A 244 6.11 8.51 -20.79
N SER A 245 7.18 8.75 -21.57
CA SER A 245 7.09 9.23 -22.96
C SER A 245 6.48 8.22 -23.92
N THR A 246 6.45 6.93 -23.55
CA THR A 246 5.76 5.89 -24.37
C THR A 246 4.26 5.85 -24.10
N ILE A 247 3.82 6.44 -22.99
CA ILE A 247 2.41 6.49 -22.58
C ILE A 247 1.77 7.78 -23.08
N VAL A 248 2.49 8.90 -22.92
CA VAL A 248 2.02 10.24 -23.29
C VAL A 248 2.80 10.75 -24.49
N PRO A 249 2.19 10.73 -25.70
CA PRO A 249 2.84 11.23 -26.90
C PRO A 249 3.27 12.70 -26.74
N GLY A 250 4.50 13.02 -27.14
CA GLY A 250 5.05 14.37 -27.05
C GLY A 250 5.66 14.74 -25.70
N LEU A 251 5.61 13.87 -24.71
CA LEU A 251 6.32 14.07 -23.45
C LEU A 251 7.84 13.93 -23.69
N PRO A 252 8.68 14.92 -23.29
CA PRO A 252 10.12 14.84 -23.43
C PRO A 252 10.72 13.61 -22.74
N LYS A 253 11.62 12.90 -23.42
CA LYS A 253 12.28 11.69 -22.89
C LYS A 253 13.07 11.92 -21.60
N MET A 254 13.40 13.15 -21.27
CA MET A 254 14.09 13.47 -20.03
C MET A 254 13.26 13.14 -18.80
N TRP A 255 11.92 13.21 -18.89
CA TRP A 255 11.03 12.75 -17.84
C TRP A 255 11.16 11.25 -17.57
N ASP A 256 11.46 10.46 -18.62
CA ASP A 256 11.72 9.02 -18.45
C ASP A 256 12.92 8.79 -17.53
N SER A 257 14.02 9.54 -17.76
CA SER A 257 15.25 9.43 -16.97
C SER A 257 15.07 9.92 -15.54
N ILE A 258 14.36 11.03 -15.34
CA ILE A 258 14.07 11.60 -14.01
C ILE A 258 13.23 10.62 -13.19
N CYS A 259 12.11 10.11 -13.77
CA CYS A 259 11.26 9.13 -13.11
C CYS A 259 12.03 7.83 -12.83
N ALA A 260 12.80 7.34 -13.80
CA ALA A 260 13.58 6.12 -13.64
C ALA A 260 14.63 6.22 -12.53
N LYS A 261 15.35 7.37 -12.43
CA LYS A 261 16.33 7.61 -11.36
C LYS A 261 15.65 7.70 -9.99
N ALA A 262 14.54 8.40 -9.87
CA ALA A 262 13.78 8.47 -8.62
C ALA A 262 13.28 7.09 -8.19
N MET A 263 12.82 6.27 -9.16
CA MET A 263 12.31 4.91 -8.95
C MET A 263 13.35 3.80 -9.13
N ALA A 264 14.67 4.11 -9.02
CA ALA A 264 15.73 3.10 -9.06
C ALA A 264 15.51 2.04 -7.97
N LYS A 265 15.73 0.76 -8.31
CA LYS A 265 15.48 -0.36 -7.38
C LYS A 265 16.52 -0.41 -6.27
N ASP A 266 17.79 -0.13 -6.62
CA ASP A 266 18.83 0.08 -5.62
C ASP A 266 18.71 1.51 -5.07
N ARG A 267 18.47 1.64 -3.74
CA ARG A 267 18.39 2.95 -3.08
C ARG A 267 19.64 3.81 -3.24
N GLN A 268 20.82 3.19 -3.50
CA GLN A 268 22.08 3.93 -3.70
C GLN A 268 22.13 4.65 -5.05
N ASN A 269 21.36 4.20 -6.01
CA ASN A 269 21.30 4.77 -7.36
C ASN A 269 20.18 5.82 -7.53
N ARG A 270 19.32 5.99 -6.51
CA ARG A 270 18.32 7.06 -6.45
C ARG A 270 18.96 8.41 -6.19
N TYR A 271 18.16 9.46 -6.15
CA TYR A 271 18.56 10.71 -5.54
C TYR A 271 18.88 10.47 -4.06
N ALA A 272 20.00 11.01 -3.59
CA ALA A 272 20.41 10.85 -2.20
C ALA A 272 19.56 11.73 -1.27
N THR A 273 19.13 12.89 -1.76
CA THR A 273 18.34 13.89 -1.00
C THR A 273 17.20 14.46 -1.84
N ALA A 274 16.20 15.02 -1.16
CA ALA A 274 15.12 15.75 -1.84
C ALA A 274 15.65 16.97 -2.60
N SER A 275 16.72 17.62 -2.11
CA SER A 275 17.40 18.73 -2.79
C SER A 275 18.01 18.31 -4.13
N GLU A 276 18.65 17.14 -4.22
CA GLU A 276 19.17 16.63 -5.49
C GLU A 276 18.05 16.39 -6.50
N PHE A 277 16.95 15.77 -6.07
CA PHE A 277 15.80 15.54 -6.94
C PHE A 277 15.20 16.87 -7.43
N LYS A 278 15.03 17.83 -6.53
CA LYS A 278 14.55 19.18 -6.84
C LYS A 278 15.46 19.90 -7.84
N ASN A 279 16.78 19.83 -7.66
CA ASN A 279 17.74 20.44 -8.56
C ASN A 279 17.70 19.84 -9.96
N ASP A 280 17.51 18.53 -10.09
CA ASP A 280 17.36 17.87 -11.39
C ASP A 280 16.09 18.35 -12.13
N LEU A 281 14.96 18.47 -11.41
CA LEU A 281 13.73 19.03 -11.98
C LEU A 281 13.94 20.46 -12.48
N LEU A 282 14.51 21.35 -11.64
CA LEU A 282 14.78 22.73 -11.99
C LEU A 282 15.76 22.84 -13.17
N THR A 283 16.82 22.01 -13.17
CA THR A 283 17.79 21.99 -14.27
C THR A 283 17.12 21.65 -15.58
N PHE A 284 16.28 20.61 -15.59
CA PHE A 284 15.55 20.21 -16.80
C PHE A 284 14.55 21.27 -17.25
N MET A 285 13.74 21.83 -16.36
CA MET A 285 12.72 22.83 -16.70
C MET A 285 13.33 24.14 -17.20
N ASN A 286 14.58 24.43 -16.81
CA ASN A 286 15.36 25.57 -17.32
C ASN A 286 16.20 25.24 -18.57
N GLY A 287 15.96 24.07 -19.21
CA GLY A 287 16.65 23.69 -20.46
C GLY A 287 18.06 23.13 -20.28
N GLY A 288 18.48 22.84 -19.03
CA GLY A 288 19.75 22.19 -18.74
C GLY A 288 19.67 20.66 -18.83
N VAL A 289 20.80 20.00 -18.58
CA VAL A 289 20.91 18.53 -18.57
C VAL A 289 20.96 18.05 -17.11
N PRO A 290 19.92 17.39 -16.60
CA PRO A 290 19.89 16.88 -15.25
C PRO A 290 20.81 15.66 -15.05
N MET A 291 21.20 15.36 -13.83
CA MET A 291 22.02 14.17 -13.49
C MET A 291 21.34 12.86 -13.89
N ALA A 292 20.01 12.84 -13.88
CA ALA A 292 19.23 11.68 -14.32
C ALA A 292 19.48 11.28 -15.77
N ALA A 293 19.99 12.17 -16.63
CA ALA A 293 20.29 11.86 -18.04
C ALA A 293 21.30 10.71 -18.21
N ALA A 294 22.19 10.50 -17.23
CA ALA A 294 23.17 9.41 -17.23
C ALA A 294 22.64 8.09 -16.61
N PHE A 295 21.44 8.07 -16.06
CA PHE A 295 20.90 6.92 -15.38
C PHE A 295 20.26 5.91 -16.34
N ASN A 296 20.63 4.62 -16.18
CA ASN A 296 20.04 3.52 -16.94
C ASN A 296 19.35 2.51 -15.99
N PRO A 297 18.00 2.41 -16.02
CA PRO A 297 17.26 1.56 -15.11
C PRO A 297 17.49 0.05 -15.31
N LEU A 298 17.84 -0.39 -16.52
CA LEU A 298 18.14 -1.80 -16.79
C LEU A 298 19.49 -2.21 -16.17
N THR A 299 20.48 -1.35 -16.23
CA THR A 299 21.78 -1.57 -15.59
C THR A 299 21.63 -1.59 -14.06
N ASP A 300 20.81 -0.70 -13.48
CA ASP A 300 20.48 -0.66 -12.06
C ASP A 300 19.90 -2.00 -11.59
N LEU A 301 18.88 -2.49 -12.27
CA LEU A 301 18.22 -3.76 -11.94
C LEU A 301 19.18 -4.96 -12.05
N THR A 302 20.01 -4.98 -13.09
CA THR A 302 20.99 -6.05 -13.32
C THR A 302 22.05 -6.08 -12.23
N ASN A 303 22.60 -4.92 -11.87
CA ASN A 303 23.60 -4.78 -10.82
C ASN A 303 23.03 -5.16 -9.44
N MET A 304 21.78 -4.76 -9.14
CA MET A 304 21.11 -5.15 -7.90
C MET A 304 20.94 -6.69 -7.80
N LYS A 305 20.51 -7.34 -8.88
CA LYS A 305 20.38 -8.81 -8.93
C LYS A 305 21.72 -9.50 -8.74
N ALA A 306 22.78 -9.00 -9.40
CA ALA A 306 24.13 -9.54 -9.28
C ALA A 306 24.69 -9.41 -7.85
N ARG A 307 24.47 -8.26 -7.18
CA ARG A 307 24.87 -8.08 -5.76
C ARG A 307 24.14 -9.04 -4.85
N LYS A 308 22.81 -9.17 -4.96
CA LYS A 308 22.05 -10.14 -4.15
C LYS A 308 22.53 -11.56 -4.34
N GLN A 309 22.85 -11.94 -5.58
CA GLN A 309 23.40 -13.27 -5.86
C GLN A 309 24.77 -13.44 -5.18
N ALA A 310 25.65 -12.45 -5.28
CA ALA A 310 26.96 -12.49 -4.63
C ALA A 310 26.87 -12.54 -3.09
N GLU A 311 25.91 -11.83 -2.48
CA GLU A 311 25.63 -11.89 -1.03
C GLU A 311 25.13 -13.27 -0.60
N MET A 312 24.22 -13.87 -1.38
CA MET A 312 23.74 -15.24 -1.11
C MET A 312 24.88 -16.26 -1.27
N ASP A 313 25.72 -16.11 -2.29
CA ASP A 313 26.86 -16.98 -2.52
C ASP A 313 27.91 -16.81 -1.40
N ALA A 314 28.13 -15.58 -0.90
CA ALA A 314 29.03 -15.31 0.22
C ALA A 314 28.48 -15.86 1.56
N ALA A 315 27.18 -15.80 1.78
CA ALA A 315 26.54 -16.37 2.97
C ALA A 315 26.56 -17.92 2.98
N THR A 316 26.72 -18.53 1.82
CA THR A 316 26.84 -20.00 1.67
C THR A 316 28.27 -20.50 1.71
N VAL A 317 29.28 -19.61 1.80
CA VAL A 317 30.68 -20.06 2.04
C VAL A 317 30.76 -20.54 3.49
N PRO A 318 31.05 -21.83 3.74
CA PRO A 318 31.27 -22.30 5.10
C PRO A 318 32.44 -21.50 5.67
N MET A 319 32.20 -20.83 6.79
CA MET A 319 33.27 -20.17 7.56
C MET A 319 34.37 -21.20 7.77
N ALA A 320 35.50 -21.01 7.13
CA ALA A 320 36.68 -21.84 7.40
C ALA A 320 36.91 -21.76 8.91
N PRO A 321 37.16 -22.87 9.61
CA PRO A 321 37.50 -22.81 11.01
C PRO A 321 38.65 -21.82 11.15
N ALA A 322 38.51 -20.87 12.06
CA ALA A 322 39.55 -19.92 12.39
C ALA A 322 40.83 -20.73 12.58
N THR A 323 41.83 -20.50 11.72
CA THR A 323 43.17 -21.04 11.94
C THR A 323 43.59 -20.44 13.27
N ASP A 324 43.86 -21.31 14.26
CA ASP A 324 44.44 -20.93 15.53
C ASP A 324 45.70 -20.11 15.23
N ALA A 325 45.54 -18.79 15.25
CA ALA A 325 46.71 -17.91 15.32
C ALA A 325 47.35 -18.22 16.65
N PRO A 326 48.64 -18.53 16.71
CA PRO A 326 49.34 -18.86 17.95
C PRO A 326 49.15 -17.66 18.90
N THR A 327 48.57 -17.93 20.07
CA THR A 327 48.42 -16.93 21.13
C THR A 327 49.81 -16.45 21.51
N GLN A 328 50.11 -15.21 21.22
CA GLN A 328 51.41 -14.60 21.61
C GLN A 328 51.24 -13.98 22.99
N ALA A 329 52.06 -14.39 23.93
CA ALA A 329 52.14 -13.74 25.25
C ALA A 329 53.27 -12.71 25.23
N PHE A 330 52.97 -11.51 25.77
CA PHE A 330 53.98 -10.46 25.96
C PHE A 330 54.93 -10.83 27.09
N ASN A 331 56.22 -10.95 26.82
CA ASN A 331 57.24 -11.16 27.83
C ASN A 331 57.74 -9.79 28.37
N PRO A 332 57.42 -9.44 29.61
CA PRO A 332 57.80 -8.14 30.17
C PRO A 332 59.29 -7.97 30.43
N VAL A 333 60.06 -9.06 30.34
CA VAL A 333 61.53 -9.01 30.59
C VAL A 333 62.28 -8.74 29.29
N THR A 334 61.82 -9.25 28.16
CA THR A 334 62.47 -9.06 26.86
C THR A 334 61.79 -8.01 25.97
N GLY A 335 60.59 -7.57 26.30
CA GLY A 335 59.81 -6.61 25.51
C GLY A 335 59.32 -7.16 24.16
N GLN A 336 59.33 -8.45 23.95
CA GLN A 336 58.91 -9.11 22.73
C GLN A 336 57.72 -10.07 22.91
N PHE A 337 56.98 -10.32 21.87
CA PHE A 337 55.89 -11.30 21.86
C PHE A 337 56.45 -12.68 21.50
N GLU A 338 56.33 -13.64 22.40
CA GLU A 338 56.75 -15.04 22.17
C GLU A 338 55.55 -15.95 21.99
N ALA A 339 55.66 -16.93 21.10
CA ALA A 339 54.60 -17.93 20.86
C ALA A 339 54.54 -18.91 22.06
N VAL A 340 53.38 -19.05 22.67
CA VAL A 340 53.15 -20.01 23.76
C VAL A 340 52.98 -21.40 23.18
N PRO A 341 53.78 -22.41 23.60
CA PRO A 341 53.59 -23.80 23.20
C PRO A 341 52.28 -24.35 23.76
N ASN A 342 51.41 -24.92 22.94
CA ASN A 342 50.18 -25.53 23.35
C ASN A 342 50.47 -26.91 23.99
N PRO A 343 50.13 -27.15 25.28
CA PRO A 343 50.50 -28.40 25.98
C PRO A 343 49.68 -29.64 25.55
N ASN A 344 48.70 -29.51 24.61
CA ASN A 344 47.86 -30.61 24.15
C ASN A 344 48.06 -30.99 22.69
N GLY A 345 49.27 -30.84 22.14
CA GLY A 345 49.60 -31.12 20.74
C GLY A 345 49.84 -32.60 20.42
N GLY A 346 48.79 -33.35 20.30
CA GLY A 346 48.79 -34.64 19.62
C GLY A 346 47.86 -34.55 18.43
N VAL A 347 48.34 -34.05 17.28
CA VAL A 347 47.53 -34.00 16.05
C VAL A 347 48.28 -34.74 14.96
N GLU A 348 47.70 -35.90 14.55
CA GLU A 348 48.01 -36.53 13.29
C GLU A 348 47.75 -35.57 12.12
N THR A 349 48.81 -35.20 11.44
CA THR A 349 48.76 -34.42 10.20
C THR A 349 48.16 -35.27 9.08
N LYS A 350 46.85 -35.17 8.89
CA LYS A 350 46.18 -35.71 7.71
C LYS A 350 46.65 -34.92 6.48
N THR A 351 47.22 -35.63 5.50
CA THR A 351 47.79 -35.05 4.29
C THR A 351 46.72 -34.30 3.47
N ARG A 352 47.12 -33.21 2.79
CA ARG A 352 46.26 -32.39 1.91
C ARG A 352 45.48 -33.23 0.87
N ALA A 353 45.97 -34.41 0.53
CA ALA A 353 45.33 -35.35 -0.39
C ALA A 353 44.05 -35.97 0.22
N GLU A 354 44.06 -36.35 1.54
CA GLU A 354 42.90 -36.90 2.22
C GLU A 354 41.81 -35.88 2.46
N GLN A 355 42.16 -34.60 2.71
CA GLN A 355 41.20 -33.52 2.81
C GLN A 355 40.50 -33.22 1.48
N ARG A 356 41.25 -33.28 0.36
CA ARG A 356 40.67 -33.15 -0.99
C ARG A 356 39.77 -34.31 -1.36
N ALA A 357 40.14 -35.55 -0.96
CA ALA A 357 39.31 -36.73 -1.19
C ALA A 357 37.99 -36.67 -0.40
N LYS A 358 38.01 -36.25 0.88
CA LYS A 358 36.81 -36.08 1.70
C LYS A 358 35.89 -34.96 1.16
N ALA A 359 36.46 -33.82 0.77
CA ALA A 359 35.70 -32.72 0.18
C ALA A 359 35.04 -33.09 -1.16
N ALA A 360 35.75 -33.93 -1.98
CA ALA A 360 35.19 -34.46 -3.23
C ALA A 360 34.06 -35.47 -2.97
N GLN A 361 34.18 -36.27 -1.90
CA GLN A 361 33.15 -37.23 -1.52
C GLN A 361 31.90 -36.57 -0.93
N GLU A 362 32.06 -35.49 -0.15
CA GLU A 362 30.95 -34.69 0.34
C GLU A 362 30.22 -33.92 -0.78
N ARG A 363 30.97 -33.39 -1.76
CA ARG A 363 30.38 -32.76 -2.95
C ARG A 363 29.54 -33.76 -3.75
N LYS A 364 30.01 -34.99 -3.95
CA LYS A 364 29.23 -36.06 -4.58
C LYS A 364 27.99 -36.44 -3.79
N LYS A 365 28.06 -36.52 -2.45
CA LYS A 365 26.89 -36.76 -1.60
C LYS A 365 25.88 -35.62 -1.70
N LYS A 366 26.33 -34.35 -1.65
CA LYS A 366 25.43 -33.19 -1.82
C LYS A 366 24.80 -33.14 -3.22
N GLN A 367 25.55 -33.46 -4.27
CA GLN A 367 25.03 -33.57 -5.64
C GLN A 367 23.97 -34.66 -5.78
N ILE A 368 24.19 -35.82 -5.12
CA ILE A 368 23.23 -36.93 -5.11
C ILE A 368 21.94 -36.49 -4.34
N ILE A 369 22.10 -35.82 -3.22
CA ILE A 369 20.92 -35.29 -2.44
C ILE A 369 20.18 -34.25 -3.27
N ILE A 370 20.85 -33.30 -3.89
CA ILE A 370 20.23 -32.30 -4.76
C ILE A 370 19.55 -32.96 -5.96
N ALA A 371 20.21 -33.94 -6.60
CA ALA A 371 19.65 -34.70 -7.71
C ALA A 371 18.42 -35.52 -7.28
N SER A 372 18.42 -36.09 -6.06
CA SER A 372 17.25 -36.81 -5.53
C SER A 372 16.11 -35.91 -5.18
N VAL A 373 16.38 -34.70 -4.63
CA VAL A 373 15.33 -33.68 -4.35
C VAL A 373 14.74 -33.14 -5.65
N VAL A 374 15.58 -32.81 -6.64
CA VAL A 374 15.12 -32.38 -7.97
C VAL A 374 14.36 -33.52 -8.66
N GLY A 375 14.83 -34.76 -8.58
CA GLY A 375 14.13 -35.93 -9.08
C GLY A 375 12.77 -36.12 -8.42
N SER A 376 12.69 -35.95 -7.09
CA SER A 376 11.41 -36.02 -6.36
C SER A 376 10.44 -34.92 -6.75
N ILE A 377 10.93 -33.70 -6.97
CA ILE A 377 10.11 -32.57 -7.45
C ILE A 377 9.61 -32.85 -8.88
N VAL A 378 10.45 -33.37 -9.77
CA VAL A 378 10.06 -33.74 -11.14
C VAL A 378 9.01 -34.86 -11.14
N VAL A 379 9.19 -35.87 -10.28
CA VAL A 379 8.21 -36.95 -10.12
C VAL A 379 6.90 -36.41 -9.53
N LEU A 380 6.97 -35.51 -8.55
CA LEU A 380 5.77 -34.86 -7.99
C LEU A 380 5.03 -34.04 -9.04
N LEU A 381 5.76 -33.24 -9.84
CA LEU A 381 5.19 -32.47 -10.95
C LEU A 381 4.62 -33.38 -12.04
N ALA A 382 5.28 -34.50 -12.33
CA ALA A 382 4.76 -35.50 -13.25
C ALA A 382 3.49 -36.18 -12.72
N VAL A 383 3.44 -36.52 -11.42
CA VAL A 383 2.24 -37.07 -10.77
C VAL A 383 1.11 -36.03 -10.77
N ILE A 384 1.41 -34.76 -10.46
CA ILE A 384 0.44 -33.67 -10.55
C ILE A 384 -0.01 -33.47 -12.00
N GLY A 385 0.90 -33.50 -12.96
CA GLY A 385 0.58 -33.43 -14.40
C GLY A 385 -0.29 -34.60 -14.86
N ILE A 386 0.02 -35.84 -14.44
CA ILE A 386 -0.78 -37.02 -14.72
C ILE A 386 -2.14 -36.94 -14.01
N PHE A 387 -2.17 -36.46 -12.74
CA PHE A 387 -3.42 -36.22 -12.02
C PHE A 387 -4.32 -35.20 -12.75
N PHE A 388 -3.72 -34.08 -13.22
CA PHE A 388 -4.44 -33.11 -14.04
C PHE A 388 -4.82 -33.66 -15.42
N ALA A 389 -3.98 -34.46 -16.05
CA ALA A 389 -4.28 -35.09 -17.32
C ALA A 389 -5.38 -36.18 -17.21
N LEU A 390 -5.40 -36.94 -16.13
CA LEU A 390 -6.44 -37.96 -15.87
C LEU A 390 -7.75 -37.35 -15.35
N ASN A 391 -7.67 -36.25 -14.56
CA ASN A 391 -8.85 -35.52 -14.12
C ASN A 391 -9.24 -34.35 -15.06
N GLY A 392 -8.34 -33.92 -15.96
CA GLY A 392 -8.56 -32.85 -16.93
C GLY A 392 -9.39 -33.26 -18.16
N HIS A 393 -9.92 -34.51 -18.19
CA HIS A 393 -10.83 -34.95 -19.24
C HIS A 393 -12.31 -34.75 -18.89
N GLN A 394 -12.58 -33.89 -17.89
CA GLN A 394 -13.94 -33.36 -17.73
C GLN A 394 -13.82 -31.87 -17.47
N ASN A 395 -13.94 -31.10 -18.54
CA ASN A 395 -14.63 -29.82 -18.65
C ASN A 395 -13.93 -28.92 -19.67
N THR A 396 -14.10 -29.21 -20.94
CA THR A 396 -14.54 -28.13 -21.79
C THR A 396 -15.94 -27.79 -21.29
N ALA A 397 -16.01 -27.05 -20.18
CA ALA A 397 -17.28 -26.55 -19.70
C ALA A 397 -17.83 -25.68 -20.83
N ASP A 398 -18.94 -26.08 -21.42
CA ASP A 398 -19.75 -25.24 -22.29
C ASP A 398 -20.00 -23.94 -21.51
N LEU A 399 -19.21 -22.92 -21.79
CA LEU A 399 -19.37 -21.60 -21.18
C LEU A 399 -20.61 -20.97 -21.80
N VAL A 400 -21.60 -20.70 -20.96
CA VAL A 400 -22.86 -20.08 -21.34
C VAL A 400 -22.84 -18.62 -20.91
N SER A 401 -23.23 -17.71 -21.78
CA SER A 401 -23.36 -16.29 -21.46
C SER A 401 -24.63 -16.07 -20.63
N VAL A 402 -24.50 -15.42 -19.50
CA VAL A 402 -25.64 -15.04 -18.64
C VAL A 402 -26.43 -13.95 -19.32
N PRO A 403 -27.77 -14.09 -19.52
CA PRO A 403 -28.60 -13.01 -20.04
C PRO A 403 -28.63 -11.81 -19.10
N ASP A 404 -28.85 -10.62 -19.66
CA ASP A 404 -29.08 -9.42 -18.84
C ASP A 404 -30.60 -9.29 -18.59
N PHE A 405 -30.95 -9.40 -17.30
CA PHE A 405 -32.33 -9.25 -16.86
C PHE A 405 -32.61 -7.86 -16.29
N THR A 406 -31.60 -7.06 -16.05
CA THR A 406 -31.75 -5.70 -15.47
C THR A 406 -32.24 -4.69 -16.51
N ASP A 407 -32.04 -4.98 -17.79
CA ASP A 407 -32.42 -4.09 -18.90
C ASP A 407 -33.88 -4.36 -19.44
N THR A 408 -34.56 -5.34 -18.86
CA THR A 408 -35.89 -5.75 -19.32
C THR A 408 -36.96 -5.42 -18.27
N SER A 409 -37.72 -4.36 -18.53
CA SER A 409 -38.90 -4.00 -17.72
C SER A 409 -39.99 -5.08 -17.87
N ASN A 410 -40.45 -5.66 -16.72
CA ASN A 410 -41.55 -6.60 -16.57
C ASN A 410 -41.30 -8.08 -16.97
N ILE A 411 -40.17 -8.65 -16.65
CA ILE A 411 -40.00 -10.11 -16.69
C ILE A 411 -40.43 -10.74 -15.36
N SER A 412 -41.37 -11.69 -15.39
CA SER A 412 -41.74 -12.45 -14.19
C SER A 412 -40.63 -13.42 -13.77
N GLN A 413 -40.55 -13.69 -12.47
CA GLN A 413 -39.56 -14.63 -11.88
C GLN A 413 -39.60 -16.00 -12.58
N ALA A 414 -40.79 -16.52 -12.90
CA ALA A 414 -40.95 -17.80 -13.62
C ALA A 414 -40.27 -17.78 -15.00
N ARG A 415 -40.30 -16.67 -15.70
CA ARG A 415 -39.71 -16.53 -17.03
C ARG A 415 -38.18 -16.40 -16.96
N VAL A 416 -37.64 -15.77 -15.89
CA VAL A 416 -36.20 -15.75 -15.61
C VAL A 416 -35.69 -17.16 -15.32
N GLU A 417 -36.44 -17.93 -14.53
CA GLU A 417 -36.10 -19.30 -14.19
C GLU A 417 -36.11 -20.21 -15.43
N GLU A 418 -37.10 -20.08 -16.29
CA GLU A 418 -37.21 -20.81 -17.57
C GLU A 418 -36.03 -20.51 -18.49
N GLN A 419 -35.66 -19.24 -18.64
CA GLN A 419 -34.54 -18.85 -19.50
C GLN A 419 -33.20 -19.34 -18.95
N LEU A 420 -32.98 -19.25 -17.67
CA LEU A 420 -31.75 -19.76 -17.02
C LEU A 420 -31.68 -21.28 -17.13
N LYS A 421 -32.80 -21.96 -16.91
CA LYS A 421 -32.91 -23.43 -17.05
C LYS A 421 -32.64 -23.91 -18.48
N ALA A 422 -33.14 -23.18 -19.50
CA ALA A 422 -32.85 -23.47 -20.89
C ALA A 422 -31.37 -23.39 -21.25
N LEU A 423 -30.62 -22.51 -20.53
CA LEU A 423 -29.18 -22.35 -20.65
C LEU A 423 -28.39 -23.28 -19.74
N GLY A 424 -29.06 -24.14 -18.95
CA GLY A 424 -28.43 -25.04 -18.00
C GLY A 424 -27.87 -24.34 -16.76
N LEU A 425 -28.40 -23.15 -16.40
CA LEU A 425 -28.06 -22.37 -15.23
C LEU A 425 -29.12 -22.50 -14.14
N LYS A 426 -28.78 -22.19 -12.88
CA LYS A 426 -29.72 -22.26 -11.75
C LYS A 426 -30.07 -20.84 -11.32
N LEU A 427 -31.33 -20.56 -10.97
CA LEU A 427 -31.79 -19.31 -10.40
C LEU A 427 -31.67 -19.37 -8.87
N ASP A 428 -31.10 -18.31 -8.27
CA ASP A 428 -31.19 -17.97 -6.84
C ASP A 428 -31.96 -16.64 -6.73
N ALA A 429 -33.26 -16.75 -6.53
CA ALA A 429 -34.15 -15.59 -6.43
C ALA A 429 -34.07 -15.00 -5.01
N ARG A 430 -33.89 -13.69 -4.90
CA ARG A 430 -33.78 -12.94 -3.65
C ARG A 430 -34.71 -11.75 -3.65
N ASP A 431 -35.28 -11.43 -2.51
CA ASP A 431 -36.11 -10.24 -2.32
C ASP A 431 -35.26 -9.00 -2.07
N ASP A 432 -35.58 -7.88 -2.72
CA ASP A 432 -35.01 -6.56 -2.44
C ASP A 432 -36.07 -5.64 -1.80
N SER A 433 -36.07 -5.61 -0.48
CA SER A 433 -36.99 -4.78 0.32
C SER A 433 -36.60 -3.30 0.38
N THR A 434 -35.42 -2.93 -0.14
CA THR A 434 -34.92 -1.55 -0.13
C THR A 434 -35.24 -0.78 -1.41
N SER A 435 -35.76 -1.46 -2.42
CA SER A 435 -36.07 -0.88 -3.70
C SER A 435 -37.37 -0.07 -3.69
N SER A 436 -37.33 1.12 -4.28
CA SER A 436 -38.53 1.94 -4.55
C SER A 436 -39.26 1.57 -5.85
N GLN A 437 -38.78 0.56 -6.58
CA GLN A 437 -39.40 0.12 -7.85
C GLN A 437 -40.66 -0.71 -7.60
N PRO A 438 -41.54 -0.86 -8.60
CA PRO A 438 -42.73 -1.68 -8.48
C PRO A 438 -42.39 -3.13 -8.09
N LYS A 439 -43.28 -3.77 -7.32
CA LYS A 439 -43.11 -5.16 -6.90
C LYS A 439 -42.88 -6.09 -8.10
N GLY A 440 -41.84 -6.93 -8.00
CA GLY A 440 -41.48 -7.89 -9.04
C GLY A 440 -40.47 -7.37 -10.06
N THR A 441 -40.07 -6.09 -10.02
CA THR A 441 -39.03 -5.55 -10.89
C THR A 441 -37.66 -6.08 -10.46
N ILE A 442 -36.82 -6.43 -11.45
CA ILE A 442 -35.46 -6.89 -11.17
C ILE A 442 -34.56 -5.68 -10.91
N THR A 443 -33.97 -5.64 -9.72
CA THR A 443 -33.13 -4.52 -9.27
C THR A 443 -31.65 -4.78 -9.44
N LYS A 444 -31.25 -6.07 -9.39
CA LYS A 444 -29.84 -6.49 -9.43
C LYS A 444 -29.72 -7.92 -9.87
N GLN A 445 -28.62 -8.27 -10.57
CA GLN A 445 -28.23 -9.65 -10.83
C GLN A 445 -26.72 -9.88 -10.61
N ASN A 446 -26.35 -11.11 -10.28
CA ASN A 446 -24.97 -11.55 -10.15
C ASN A 446 -24.85 -13.04 -10.56
N PRO A 447 -24.03 -13.38 -11.59
CA PRO A 447 -23.15 -12.53 -12.40
C PRO A 447 -23.91 -11.52 -13.28
N LYS A 448 -23.22 -10.42 -13.65
CA LYS A 448 -23.79 -9.42 -14.59
C LYS A 448 -24.08 -10.04 -15.96
N GLY A 449 -25.05 -9.49 -16.68
CA GLY A 449 -25.35 -9.83 -18.05
C GLY A 449 -24.11 -9.83 -18.96
N GLY A 450 -24.05 -10.77 -19.91
CA GLY A 450 -22.91 -10.95 -20.81
C GLY A 450 -21.73 -11.76 -20.23
N LYS A 451 -21.66 -12.01 -18.91
CA LYS A 451 -20.59 -12.81 -18.33
C LYS A 451 -20.73 -14.29 -18.69
N LYS A 452 -19.64 -14.93 -19.12
CA LYS A 452 -19.60 -16.36 -19.42
C LYS A 452 -19.35 -17.15 -18.12
N VAL A 453 -20.22 -18.13 -17.85
CA VAL A 453 -20.16 -19.03 -16.70
C VAL A 453 -20.31 -20.48 -17.14
N ALA A 454 -19.83 -21.43 -16.34
CA ALA A 454 -19.99 -22.84 -16.62
C ALA A 454 -21.47 -23.28 -16.50
N LYS A 455 -21.92 -24.22 -17.32
CA LYS A 455 -23.24 -24.88 -17.14
C LYS A 455 -23.36 -25.41 -15.70
N GLY A 456 -24.53 -25.24 -15.08
CA GLY A 456 -24.79 -25.60 -13.70
C GLY A 456 -24.50 -24.49 -12.70
N SER A 457 -23.88 -23.36 -13.10
CA SER A 457 -23.65 -22.20 -12.24
C SER A 457 -24.96 -21.56 -11.77
N THR A 458 -24.93 -20.96 -10.58
CA THR A 458 -26.08 -20.25 -10.01
C THR A 458 -26.00 -18.77 -10.34
N VAL A 459 -27.14 -18.20 -10.78
CA VAL A 459 -27.32 -16.76 -11.03
C VAL A 459 -28.27 -16.22 -9.98
N SER A 460 -27.80 -15.30 -9.13
CA SER A 460 -28.64 -14.61 -8.14
C SER A 460 -29.31 -13.41 -8.80
N VAL A 461 -30.63 -13.28 -8.61
CA VAL A 461 -31.46 -12.19 -9.14
C VAL A 461 -32.30 -11.62 -8.01
N TRP A 462 -32.27 -10.31 -7.84
CA TRP A 462 -33.04 -9.60 -6.80
C TRP A 462 -34.30 -8.99 -7.39
N PHE A 463 -35.43 -9.28 -6.75
CA PHE A 463 -36.76 -8.82 -7.13
C PHE A 463 -37.26 -7.80 -6.09
N SER A 464 -37.69 -6.62 -6.54
CA SER A 464 -38.27 -5.60 -5.67
C SER A 464 -39.54 -6.13 -4.99
N THR A 465 -39.66 -5.90 -3.69
CA THR A 465 -40.88 -6.17 -2.94
C THR A 465 -41.92 -5.03 -3.07
N GLY A 466 -41.55 -3.96 -3.76
CA GLY A 466 -42.34 -2.72 -3.90
C GLY A 466 -41.96 -1.68 -2.84
N PRO A 467 -42.37 -0.41 -3.06
CA PRO A 467 -42.13 0.65 -2.09
C PRO A 467 -42.78 0.30 -0.74
N GLN A 468 -42.06 0.51 0.36
CA GLN A 468 -42.65 0.34 1.70
C GLN A 468 -43.81 1.30 1.88
N ALA A 469 -44.95 0.76 2.28
CA ALA A 469 -46.08 1.56 2.63
C ALA A 469 -45.75 2.37 3.92
N VAL A 470 -45.66 3.70 3.79
CA VAL A 470 -45.54 4.58 4.93
C VAL A 470 -46.97 4.74 5.51
N SER A 471 -47.16 4.39 6.78
CA SER A 471 -48.40 4.64 7.48
C SER A 471 -48.58 6.15 7.61
N VAL A 472 -49.60 6.68 6.95
CA VAL A 472 -49.97 8.08 7.11
C VAL A 472 -50.72 8.18 8.46
N PRO A 473 -50.25 9.02 9.41
CA PRO A 473 -50.97 9.25 10.64
C PRO A 473 -52.40 9.80 10.35
N ASP A 474 -53.40 9.33 11.08
CA ASP A 474 -54.74 9.86 10.96
C ASP A 474 -54.77 11.30 11.57
N VAL A 475 -54.87 12.25 10.69
CA VAL A 475 -54.97 13.68 11.03
C VAL A 475 -56.41 14.20 11.01
N SER A 476 -57.42 13.33 10.92
CA SER A 476 -58.84 13.72 10.92
C SER A 476 -59.17 14.40 12.23
N GLY A 477 -59.59 15.66 12.15
CA GLY A 477 -60.00 16.47 13.30
C GLY A 477 -58.86 17.23 14.01
N LYS A 478 -57.65 17.22 13.46
CA LYS A 478 -56.53 18.05 13.95
C LYS A 478 -56.44 19.38 13.22
N THR A 479 -55.95 20.41 13.88
CA THR A 479 -55.63 21.70 13.27
C THR A 479 -54.38 21.58 12.38
N GLN A 480 -54.16 22.55 11.49
CA GLN A 480 -53.00 22.54 10.57
C GLN A 480 -51.63 22.52 11.30
N GLU A 481 -51.55 23.17 12.49
CA GLU A 481 -50.35 23.16 13.32
C GLU A 481 -50.11 21.81 14.01
N GLU A 482 -51.17 21.14 14.47
CA GLU A 482 -51.10 19.81 15.09
C GLU A 482 -50.85 18.66 14.08
N ALA A 483 -51.11 18.91 12.79
CA ALA A 483 -50.83 17.95 11.72
C ALA A 483 -49.40 18.06 11.18
N HIS A 484 -48.66 19.13 11.50
CA HIS A 484 -47.26 19.37 11.11
C HIS A 484 -46.24 19.00 12.20
N SER A 485 -46.67 18.72 13.40
CA SER A 485 -45.83 18.22 14.51
C SER A 485 -45.74 16.69 14.50
#